data_938888f391fb734e10237340f40d5e88
#
_entry.id   938888f391fb734e10237340f40d5e88
#
_cell.length_a   1.000
_cell.length_b   1.000
_cell.length_c   1.000
_cell.angle_alpha   90.00
_cell.angle_beta   90.00
_cell.angle_gamma   90.00
#
_symmetry.space_group_name_H-M   'P 1'
#
loop_
_entity.id
_entity.type
_entity.pdbx_description
1 polymer ?
#
loop_
_entity_poly.entity_id
_entity_poly.type
_entity_poly.pdbx_seq_one_letter_code
_entity_poly.pdbx_strand_id
1 'polypeptide(L)'
;MTVQEWEKDFYGNNVTITTRDNECVIYRIRDDSGDSVLTRFEVYPGIALIYNDVHTDYISIKELVGYENILEINHCREGRIEFESSEGECLYVKKGDMAINMKAGVKSYSYFPQSHYHGVTIEIDFDKIEKNQNMIMKEMQLSPKILQDKFCNHKQCIVLHEKQEFEHLFSEIYCVPEQIKKSYYKIKVMEILLFLFALDTTKEKIENRYFNKNLVAKVKEIHQYMLNHIDEKLTIACLADKHQISATNLKKYFKEIYGLSIYAYLKEKRIQKAAELLRETNHEIGKIAGMVGYDLSLIHISEPTRPLYI
;
A
#
# COMPACT_ATOMS: atom_id res chain seq x y z
N MET A 1 14.09 23.04 -2.80
CA MET A 1 13.79 23.09 -4.27
C MET A 1 12.33 23.46 -4.45
N THR A 2 11.98 24.19 -5.52
CA THR A 2 10.59 24.64 -5.73
C THR A 2 9.73 23.47 -6.22
N VAL A 3 8.63 23.19 -5.52
CA VAL A 3 7.62 22.21 -5.93
C VAL A 3 6.72 22.85 -6.99
N GLN A 4 6.53 22.17 -8.11
CA GLN A 4 5.65 22.63 -9.19
C GLN A 4 4.18 22.37 -8.82
N GLU A 5 3.24 23.07 -9.47
CA GLU A 5 1.80 22.92 -9.16
C GLU A 5 1.31 21.50 -9.38
N TRP A 6 1.66 20.90 -10.53
CA TRP A 6 1.28 19.51 -10.82
C TRP A 6 1.82 18.49 -9.80
N GLU A 7 2.99 18.75 -9.19
CA GLU A 7 3.54 17.86 -8.15
C GLU A 7 2.72 17.94 -6.86
N LYS A 8 2.18 19.11 -6.53
CA LYS A 8 1.24 19.26 -5.42
C LYS A 8 -0.10 18.57 -5.70
N ASP A 9 -0.53 18.61 -6.95
CA ASP A 9 -1.75 17.90 -7.35
C ASP A 9 -1.58 16.39 -7.21
N PHE A 10 -0.41 15.85 -7.57
CA PHE A 10 -0.10 14.42 -7.50
C PHE A 10 0.23 13.90 -6.11
N TYR A 11 0.97 14.69 -5.31
CA TYR A 11 1.57 14.22 -4.05
C TYR A 11 1.04 14.97 -2.82
N GLY A 12 0.09 15.87 -3.01
CA GLY A 12 -0.52 16.66 -1.94
C GLY A 12 0.24 17.93 -1.59
N ASN A 13 -0.41 18.80 -0.81
CA ASN A 13 0.16 20.12 -0.44
C ASN A 13 1.37 20.00 0.50
N ASN A 14 1.52 18.89 1.22
CA ASN A 14 2.58 18.64 2.20
C ASN A 14 3.84 18.07 1.56
N VAL A 15 3.89 17.99 0.23
CA VAL A 15 5.04 17.48 -0.51
C VAL A 15 6.19 18.47 -0.50
N THR A 16 7.40 17.98 -0.29
CA THR A 16 8.66 18.69 -0.45
C THR A 16 9.59 17.92 -1.36
N ILE A 17 10.53 18.59 -2.02
CA ILE A 17 11.53 17.96 -2.87
C ILE A 17 12.87 18.02 -2.15
N THR A 18 13.43 16.85 -1.85
CA THR A 18 14.74 16.72 -1.24
C THR A 18 15.86 16.66 -2.26
N THR A 19 15.61 16.01 -3.41
CA THR A 19 16.56 15.87 -4.52
C THR A 19 15.83 16.04 -5.83
N ARG A 20 16.43 16.76 -6.76
CA ARG A 20 16.00 16.84 -8.16
C ARG A 20 17.24 16.96 -9.01
N ASP A 21 17.54 15.96 -9.79
CA ASP A 21 18.65 15.91 -10.71
C ASP A 21 18.22 15.33 -12.08
N ASN A 22 19.17 14.97 -12.92
CA ASN A 22 18.90 14.38 -14.24
C ASN A 22 18.47 12.92 -14.20
N GLU A 23 18.51 12.29 -13.02
CA GLU A 23 18.23 10.87 -12.83
C GLU A 23 16.89 10.64 -12.17
N CYS A 24 16.61 11.39 -11.09
CA CYS A 24 15.39 11.21 -10.32
C CYS A 24 14.93 12.50 -9.62
N VAL A 25 13.69 12.44 -9.13
CA VAL A 25 13.14 13.39 -8.17
C VAL A 25 12.73 12.63 -6.93
N ILE A 26 13.21 13.07 -5.76
CA ILE A 26 12.85 12.49 -4.46
C ILE A 26 11.89 13.45 -3.77
N TYR A 27 10.68 12.98 -3.59
CA TYR A 27 9.61 13.65 -2.86
C TYR A 27 9.55 13.15 -1.44
N ARG A 28 9.33 14.04 -0.51
CA ARG A 28 9.06 13.74 0.88
C ARG A 28 7.72 14.35 1.29
N ILE A 29 6.85 13.51 1.83
CA ILE A 29 5.51 13.88 2.27
C ILE A 29 5.47 13.66 3.78
N ARG A 30 5.13 14.71 4.52
CA ARG A 30 5.00 14.66 5.99
C ARG A 30 3.64 15.13 6.41
N ASP A 31 3.03 14.40 7.30
CA ASP A 31 1.82 14.78 8.01
C ASP A 31 1.84 14.27 9.46
N ASP A 32 0.75 14.47 10.19
CA ASP A 32 0.64 14.06 11.59
C ASP A 32 0.68 12.54 11.79
N SER A 33 0.45 11.73 10.74
CA SER A 33 0.47 10.27 10.79
C SER A 33 1.85 9.69 10.49
N GLY A 34 2.77 10.45 9.86
CA GLY A 34 4.12 9.97 9.57
C GLY A 34 4.86 10.68 8.44
N ASP A 35 5.81 9.96 7.86
CA ASP A 35 6.75 10.47 6.85
C ASP A 35 6.87 9.45 5.70
N SER A 36 6.72 9.91 4.47
CA SER A 36 6.79 9.07 3.29
C SER A 36 7.78 9.61 2.27
N VAL A 37 8.48 8.72 1.58
CA VAL A 37 9.45 9.06 0.55
C VAL A 37 9.06 8.41 -0.77
N LEU A 38 8.93 9.20 -1.82
CA LEU A 38 8.66 8.72 -3.16
C LEU A 38 9.82 9.10 -4.07
N THR A 39 10.40 8.13 -4.77
CA THR A 39 11.51 8.37 -5.69
C THR A 39 11.03 8.09 -7.11
N ARG A 40 10.92 9.16 -7.92
CA ARG A 40 10.43 9.13 -9.29
C ARG A 40 11.58 9.17 -10.28
N PHE A 41 11.64 8.20 -11.18
CA PHE A 41 12.55 8.11 -12.30
C PHE A 41 11.77 8.30 -13.60
N GLU A 42 12.13 9.28 -14.41
CA GLU A 42 11.61 9.38 -15.79
C GLU A 42 12.36 8.36 -16.66
N VAL A 43 11.71 7.25 -16.96
CA VAL A 43 12.31 6.14 -17.69
C VAL A 43 12.32 6.40 -19.18
N TYR A 44 11.20 6.87 -19.72
CA TYR A 44 11.02 7.36 -21.08
C TYR A 44 10.10 8.57 -21.05
N PRO A 45 10.12 9.45 -22.08
CA PRO A 45 9.13 10.53 -22.15
C PRO A 45 7.70 10.00 -22.03
N GLY A 46 7.00 10.39 -20.96
CA GLY A 46 5.66 9.93 -20.64
C GLY A 46 5.59 8.59 -19.87
N ILE A 47 6.72 7.99 -19.49
CA ILE A 47 6.74 6.77 -18.66
C ILE A 47 7.66 7.01 -17.46
N ALA A 48 7.13 6.90 -16.26
CA ALA A 48 7.90 7.01 -15.02
C ALA A 48 7.80 5.74 -14.17
N LEU A 49 8.88 5.44 -13.47
CA LEU A 49 8.94 4.44 -12.40
C LEU A 49 9.06 5.16 -11.06
N ILE A 50 8.20 4.83 -10.11
CA ILE A 50 8.16 5.47 -8.79
C ILE A 50 8.32 4.40 -7.73
N TYR A 51 9.32 4.56 -6.88
CA TYR A 51 9.43 3.81 -5.62
C TYR A 51 8.62 4.50 -4.55
N ASN A 52 7.77 3.75 -3.91
CA ASN A 52 6.94 4.21 -2.81
C ASN A 52 7.46 3.60 -1.51
N ASP A 53 7.90 4.44 -0.59
CA ASP A 53 8.27 4.12 0.78
C ASP A 53 7.38 4.94 1.69
N VAL A 54 6.25 4.37 2.08
CA VAL A 54 5.15 5.07 2.76
C VAL A 54 5.05 4.61 4.20
N HIS A 55 5.10 5.57 5.12
CA HIS A 55 4.95 5.38 6.55
C HIS A 55 3.92 6.35 7.15
N THR A 56 2.84 6.58 6.43
CA THR A 56 1.68 7.40 6.83
C THR A 56 0.40 6.59 6.67
N ASP A 57 -0.67 7.00 7.35
CA ASP A 57 -1.98 6.36 7.21
C ASP A 57 -2.64 6.67 5.88
N TYR A 58 -2.36 7.85 5.30
CA TYR A 58 -2.94 8.28 4.03
C TYR A 58 -2.04 9.30 3.32
N ILE A 59 -2.18 9.36 2.01
CA ILE A 59 -1.65 10.45 1.17
C ILE A 59 -2.84 11.11 0.48
N SER A 60 -3.06 12.39 0.77
CA SER A 60 -4.12 13.17 0.15
C SER A 60 -3.65 13.70 -1.21
N ILE A 61 -4.40 13.43 -2.24
CA ILE A 61 -4.16 13.86 -3.61
C ILE A 61 -5.31 14.79 -3.98
N LYS A 62 -5.06 15.91 -4.64
CA LYS A 62 -6.14 16.76 -5.16
C LYS A 62 -6.88 16.03 -6.28
N GLU A 63 -8.11 16.45 -6.56
CA GLU A 63 -8.84 15.98 -7.72
C GLU A 63 -8.04 16.30 -8.98
N LEU A 64 -7.62 15.27 -9.70
CA LEU A 64 -6.69 15.36 -10.83
C LEU A 64 -7.47 15.69 -12.11
N VAL A 65 -7.77 16.97 -12.30
CA VAL A 65 -8.34 17.48 -13.55
C VAL A 65 -7.22 17.61 -14.59
N GLY A 66 -7.41 17.01 -15.77
CA GLY A 66 -6.42 17.05 -16.87
C GLY A 66 -5.40 15.89 -16.85
N TYR A 67 -5.62 14.87 -16.01
CA TYR A 67 -4.78 13.67 -15.93
C TYR A 67 -5.55 12.40 -16.20
N GLU A 68 -6.60 12.51 -17.02
CA GLU A 68 -7.52 11.41 -17.33
C GLU A 68 -6.87 10.28 -18.12
N ASN A 69 -5.77 10.59 -18.83
CA ASN A 69 -5.05 9.66 -19.69
C ASN A 69 -3.77 9.08 -19.06
N ILE A 70 -3.72 8.99 -17.72
CA ILE A 70 -2.60 8.35 -17.03
C ILE A 70 -3.04 6.97 -16.52
N LEU A 71 -2.35 5.93 -16.99
CA LEU A 71 -2.43 4.57 -16.48
C LEU A 71 -1.39 4.36 -15.39
N GLU A 72 -1.80 3.79 -14.26
CA GLU A 72 -0.93 3.37 -13.18
C GLU A 72 -0.92 1.84 -13.07
N ILE A 73 0.29 1.29 -12.95
CA ILE A 73 0.55 -0.11 -12.62
C ILE A 73 1.25 -0.11 -11.27
N ASN A 74 0.57 -0.57 -10.24
CA ASN A 74 1.04 -0.55 -8.86
C ASN A 74 1.36 -1.97 -8.41
N HIS A 75 2.61 -2.27 -8.06
CA HIS A 75 3.00 -3.54 -7.43
C HIS A 75 3.29 -3.33 -5.95
N CYS A 76 2.62 -4.09 -5.11
CA CYS A 76 2.79 -4.06 -3.66
C CYS A 76 3.85 -5.07 -3.22
N ARG A 77 5.00 -4.60 -2.73
CA ARG A 77 6.04 -5.45 -2.14
C ARG A 77 5.75 -5.79 -0.68
N GLU A 78 5.34 -4.79 0.09
CA GLU A 78 5.06 -4.92 1.52
C GLU A 78 3.93 -3.97 1.92
N GLY A 79 3.18 -4.37 2.94
CA GLY A 79 2.06 -3.56 3.43
C GLY A 79 0.78 -3.76 2.63
N ARG A 80 -0.05 -2.72 2.60
CA ARG A 80 -1.34 -2.68 1.90
C ARG A 80 -1.68 -1.28 1.48
N ILE A 81 -2.36 -1.17 0.34
CA ILE A 81 -3.00 0.08 -0.09
C ILE A 81 -4.48 -0.16 -0.34
N GLU A 82 -5.31 0.78 0.07
CA GLU A 82 -6.74 0.82 -0.19
C GLU A 82 -7.04 1.79 -1.34
N PHE A 83 -7.77 1.31 -2.32
CA PHE A 83 -8.38 2.14 -3.36
C PHE A 83 -9.89 2.25 -3.12
N GLU A 84 -10.43 3.44 -3.24
CA GLU A 84 -11.88 3.67 -3.21
C GLU A 84 -12.36 3.90 -4.64
N SER A 85 -13.34 3.08 -5.08
CA SER A 85 -13.98 3.23 -6.39
C SER A 85 -14.90 4.47 -6.42
N SER A 86 -15.25 4.91 -7.63
CA SER A 86 -16.26 5.98 -7.83
C SER A 86 -17.62 5.65 -7.21
N GLU A 87 -17.94 4.36 -7.04
CA GLU A 87 -19.18 3.86 -6.44
C GLU A 87 -19.13 3.79 -4.91
N GLY A 88 -17.97 4.13 -4.32
CA GLY A 88 -17.80 4.14 -2.88
C GLY A 88 -17.53 2.75 -2.29
N GLU A 89 -17.02 1.82 -3.07
CA GLU A 89 -16.53 0.53 -2.60
C GLU A 89 -15.01 0.56 -2.40
N CYS A 90 -14.51 -0.20 -1.45
CA CYS A 90 -13.08 -0.29 -1.14
C CYS A 90 -12.48 -1.56 -1.71
N LEU A 91 -11.28 -1.44 -2.27
CA LEU A 91 -10.48 -2.53 -2.81
C LEU A 91 -9.10 -2.48 -2.14
N TYR A 92 -8.55 -3.64 -1.77
CA TYR A 92 -7.25 -3.73 -1.13
C TYR A 92 -6.25 -4.44 -2.03
N VAL A 93 -5.08 -3.81 -2.22
CA VAL A 93 -3.91 -4.40 -2.86
C VAL A 93 -2.92 -4.76 -1.77
N LYS A 94 -2.54 -6.02 -1.69
CA LYS A 94 -1.67 -6.60 -0.67
C LYS A 94 -0.35 -7.07 -1.27
N LYS A 95 0.56 -7.51 -0.41
CA LYS A 95 1.86 -8.04 -0.83
C LYS A 95 1.72 -9.04 -1.98
N GLY A 96 2.51 -8.85 -3.02
CA GLY A 96 2.56 -9.65 -4.25
C GLY A 96 1.49 -9.31 -5.30
N ASP A 97 0.47 -8.53 -4.93
CA ASP A 97 -0.56 -8.11 -5.88
C ASP A 97 -0.05 -6.99 -6.80
N MET A 98 -0.59 -6.97 -8.02
CA MET A 98 -0.41 -5.89 -8.99
C MET A 98 -1.78 -5.27 -9.31
N ALA A 99 -1.92 -3.96 -9.12
CA ALA A 99 -3.11 -3.21 -9.46
C ALA A 99 -2.89 -2.36 -10.71
N ILE A 100 -3.86 -2.32 -11.60
CA ILE A 100 -3.84 -1.52 -12.83
C ILE A 100 -5.10 -0.66 -12.83
N ASN A 101 -4.93 0.65 -12.91
CA ASN A 101 -6.03 1.62 -12.90
C ASN A 101 -5.70 2.87 -13.71
N MET A 102 -6.74 3.57 -14.16
CA MET A 102 -6.59 4.95 -14.62
C MET A 102 -6.55 5.87 -13.40
N LYS A 103 -5.62 6.82 -13.40
CA LYS A 103 -5.43 7.77 -12.28
C LYS A 103 -6.69 8.59 -11.99
N ALA A 104 -7.41 9.02 -13.00
CA ALA A 104 -8.66 9.77 -12.88
C ALA A 104 -9.85 8.97 -12.29
N GLY A 105 -9.74 7.64 -12.22
CA GLY A 105 -10.77 6.78 -11.64
C GLY A 105 -10.65 6.57 -10.13
N VAL A 106 -9.60 7.12 -9.52
CA VAL A 106 -9.29 6.96 -8.09
C VAL A 106 -9.66 8.24 -7.35
N LYS A 107 -10.28 8.12 -6.18
CA LYS A 107 -10.56 9.28 -5.33
C LYS A 107 -9.29 9.92 -4.80
N SER A 108 -9.45 11.15 -4.34
CA SER A 108 -8.42 12.11 -3.92
C SER A 108 -7.52 11.68 -2.76
N TYR A 109 -7.46 10.41 -2.37
CA TYR A 109 -6.52 9.91 -1.38
C TYR A 109 -6.23 8.41 -1.56
N SER A 110 -5.00 8.03 -1.19
CA SER A 110 -4.62 6.63 -0.97
C SER A 110 -4.54 6.39 0.53
N TYR A 111 -5.17 5.34 1.02
CA TYR A 111 -5.15 4.96 2.43
C TYR A 111 -4.27 3.72 2.63
N PHE A 112 -3.45 3.73 3.69
CA PHE A 112 -2.50 2.67 4.02
C PHE A 112 -2.85 2.10 5.40
N PRO A 113 -3.66 1.04 5.47
CA PRO A 113 -4.23 0.54 6.73
C PRO A 113 -3.22 0.13 7.80
N GLN A 114 -2.00 -0.15 7.40
CA GLN A 114 -0.91 -0.56 8.29
C GLN A 114 0.08 0.57 8.58
N SER A 115 -0.18 1.79 8.09
CA SER A 115 0.76 2.93 8.11
C SER A 115 2.13 2.54 7.54
N HIS A 116 2.14 1.57 6.63
CA HIS A 116 3.31 0.99 6.02
C HIS A 116 2.96 0.42 4.64
N TYR A 117 3.65 0.89 3.62
CA TYR A 117 3.53 0.38 2.26
C TYR A 117 4.83 0.60 1.50
N HIS A 118 5.40 -0.49 0.99
CA HIS A 118 6.50 -0.44 0.04
C HIS A 118 6.05 -1.04 -1.28
N GLY A 119 6.33 -0.33 -2.37
CA GLY A 119 5.96 -0.81 -3.68
C GLY A 119 6.58 0.01 -4.80
N VAL A 120 6.26 -0.35 -6.02
CA VAL A 120 6.60 0.43 -7.21
C VAL A 120 5.34 0.74 -7.99
N THR A 121 5.32 1.95 -8.55
CA THR A 121 4.30 2.40 -9.48
C THR A 121 4.95 2.70 -10.83
N ILE A 122 4.39 2.18 -11.91
CA ILE A 122 4.73 2.59 -13.27
C ILE A 122 3.59 3.49 -13.74
N GLU A 123 3.89 4.75 -14.01
CA GLU A 123 2.95 5.70 -14.60
C GLU A 123 3.19 5.79 -16.12
N ILE A 124 2.10 5.74 -16.89
CA ILE A 124 2.09 5.83 -18.34
C ILE A 124 1.14 6.96 -18.74
N ASP A 125 1.71 8.08 -19.15
CA ASP A 125 1.00 9.27 -19.62
C ASP A 125 0.82 9.15 -21.14
N PHE A 126 -0.35 8.75 -21.58
CA PHE A 126 -0.65 8.50 -22.99
C PHE A 126 -0.53 9.76 -23.83
N ASP A 127 -0.91 10.94 -23.31
CA ASP A 127 -0.80 12.21 -24.03
C ASP A 127 0.65 12.59 -24.29
N LYS A 128 1.52 12.36 -23.31
CA LYS A 128 2.96 12.61 -23.48
C LYS A 128 3.63 11.61 -24.43
N ILE A 129 3.21 10.35 -24.39
CA ILE A 129 3.74 9.33 -25.30
C ILE A 129 3.40 9.65 -26.74
N GLU A 130 2.14 10.05 -27.02
CA GLU A 130 1.70 10.44 -28.37
C GLU A 130 2.47 11.67 -28.89
N LYS A 131 2.61 12.71 -28.06
CA LYS A 131 3.35 13.93 -28.43
C LYS A 131 4.82 13.67 -28.74
N ASN A 132 5.46 12.76 -27.99
CA ASN A 132 6.90 12.51 -28.13
C ASN A 132 7.23 11.37 -29.12
N GLN A 133 6.23 10.76 -29.79
CA GLN A 133 6.41 9.66 -30.74
C GLN A 133 7.45 8.63 -30.26
N ASN A 134 7.20 8.02 -29.09
CA ASN A 134 8.16 7.14 -28.43
C ASN A 134 8.62 6.01 -29.39
N MET A 135 9.81 6.18 -29.98
CA MET A 135 10.34 5.28 -31.00
C MET A 135 10.47 3.85 -30.50
N ILE A 136 10.84 3.63 -29.22
CA ILE A 136 11.05 2.29 -28.67
C ILE A 136 9.73 1.52 -28.59
N MET A 137 8.65 2.15 -28.15
CA MET A 137 7.33 1.52 -28.12
C MET A 137 6.88 1.16 -29.55
N LYS A 138 7.20 2.04 -30.51
CA LYS A 138 6.88 1.82 -31.94
C LYS A 138 7.70 0.66 -32.53
N GLU A 139 9.00 0.58 -32.24
CA GLU A 139 9.88 -0.53 -32.68
C GLU A 139 9.45 -1.86 -32.08
N MET A 140 9.02 -1.87 -30.82
CA MET A 140 8.50 -3.05 -30.13
C MET A 140 7.03 -3.36 -30.48
N GLN A 141 6.41 -2.57 -31.37
CA GLN A 141 4.99 -2.69 -31.74
C GLN A 141 4.03 -2.62 -30.54
N LEU A 142 4.44 -1.90 -29.48
CA LEU A 142 3.64 -1.69 -28.29
C LEU A 142 2.76 -0.45 -28.48
N SER A 143 1.48 -0.66 -28.74
CA SER A 143 0.52 0.44 -28.85
C SER A 143 -0.06 0.80 -27.48
N PRO A 144 0.13 2.05 -26.98
CA PRO A 144 -0.51 2.52 -25.75
C PRO A 144 -2.02 2.30 -25.76
N LYS A 145 -2.65 2.42 -26.93
CA LYS A 145 -4.08 2.20 -27.13
C LYS A 145 -4.52 0.79 -26.76
N ILE A 146 -3.70 -0.23 -27.06
CA ILE A 146 -4.01 -1.63 -26.70
C ILE A 146 -4.02 -1.79 -25.18
N LEU A 147 -3.08 -1.18 -24.44
CA LEU A 147 -3.09 -1.20 -22.97
C LEU A 147 -4.34 -0.50 -22.44
N GLN A 148 -4.68 0.66 -22.98
CA GLN A 148 -5.87 1.41 -22.59
C GLN A 148 -7.14 0.58 -22.81
N ASP A 149 -7.31 0.02 -24.00
CA ASP A 149 -8.50 -0.79 -24.35
C ASP A 149 -8.57 -2.06 -23.49
N LYS A 150 -7.43 -2.64 -23.14
CA LYS A 150 -7.34 -3.90 -22.38
C LYS A 150 -7.65 -3.71 -20.88
N PHE A 151 -7.14 -2.64 -20.26
CA PHE A 151 -7.19 -2.47 -18.80
C PHE A 151 -8.08 -1.32 -18.33
N CYS A 152 -8.50 -0.41 -19.22
CA CYS A 152 -9.12 0.86 -18.82
C CYS A 152 -10.59 1.01 -19.23
N ASN A 153 -11.14 0.05 -19.99
CA ASN A 153 -12.51 0.16 -20.54
C ASN A 153 -13.62 0.19 -19.48
N HIS A 154 -13.34 -0.19 -18.24
CA HIS A 154 -14.38 -0.34 -17.20
C HIS A 154 -14.29 0.69 -16.07
N LYS A 155 -13.43 1.70 -16.14
CA LYS A 155 -13.20 2.70 -15.05
C LYS A 155 -12.96 2.08 -13.66
N GLN A 156 -12.63 0.79 -13.60
CA GLN A 156 -12.40 0.04 -12.37
C GLN A 156 -10.91 -0.30 -12.27
N CYS A 157 -10.42 -0.36 -11.04
CA CYS A 157 -9.10 -0.90 -10.76
C CYS A 157 -9.12 -2.41 -10.99
N ILE A 158 -8.20 -2.92 -11.78
CA ILE A 158 -7.98 -4.35 -12.00
C ILE A 158 -6.89 -4.80 -11.04
N VAL A 159 -7.17 -5.80 -10.20
CA VAL A 159 -6.15 -6.42 -9.33
C VAL A 159 -5.83 -7.81 -9.85
N LEU A 160 -4.57 -8.00 -10.16
CA LEU A 160 -3.97 -9.29 -10.46
C LEU A 160 -3.28 -9.78 -9.18
N HIS A 161 -3.80 -10.86 -8.62
CA HIS A 161 -3.28 -11.42 -7.38
C HIS A 161 -1.94 -12.10 -7.57
N GLU A 162 -1.17 -12.16 -6.48
CA GLU A 162 0.17 -12.75 -6.43
C GLU A 162 0.29 -14.05 -7.23
N LYS A 163 1.26 -14.06 -8.15
CA LYS A 163 1.70 -15.23 -8.93
C LYS A 163 3.22 -15.21 -9.01
N GLN A 164 3.82 -16.38 -9.15
CA GLN A 164 5.27 -16.53 -9.28
C GLN A 164 5.84 -15.72 -10.45
N GLU A 165 5.08 -15.59 -11.53
CA GLU A 165 5.46 -14.79 -12.71
C GLU A 165 5.57 -13.29 -12.38
N PHE A 166 4.65 -12.76 -11.56
CA PHE A 166 4.68 -11.36 -11.13
C PHE A 166 5.83 -11.11 -10.16
N GLU A 167 6.06 -12.01 -9.21
CA GLU A 167 7.17 -11.90 -8.28
C GLU A 167 8.51 -11.84 -9.03
N HIS A 168 8.69 -12.66 -10.06
CA HIS A 168 9.89 -12.64 -10.91
C HIS A 168 10.05 -11.30 -11.65
N LEU A 169 8.97 -10.74 -12.20
CA LEU A 169 9.01 -9.45 -12.91
C LEU A 169 9.46 -8.30 -12.01
N PHE A 170 9.00 -8.26 -10.77
CA PHE A 170 9.20 -7.10 -9.89
C PHE A 170 10.34 -7.26 -8.88
N SER A 171 10.71 -8.50 -8.46
CA SER A 171 11.71 -8.71 -7.41
C SER A 171 13.05 -8.05 -7.70
N GLU A 172 13.51 -8.08 -8.93
CA GLU A 172 14.79 -7.52 -9.34
C GLU A 172 14.82 -5.99 -9.34
N ILE A 173 13.67 -5.33 -9.51
CA ILE A 173 13.58 -3.85 -9.50
C ILE A 173 14.08 -3.27 -8.18
N TYR A 174 13.86 -3.99 -7.08
CA TYR A 174 14.16 -3.53 -5.73
C TYR A 174 15.64 -3.66 -5.32
N CYS A 175 16.47 -4.37 -6.11
CA CYS A 175 17.85 -4.69 -5.77
C CYS A 175 18.84 -4.28 -6.87
N VAL A 176 18.62 -3.13 -7.52
CA VAL A 176 19.44 -2.67 -8.65
C VAL A 176 20.64 -1.86 -8.16
N PRO A 177 21.89 -2.22 -8.58
CA PRO A 177 23.08 -1.38 -8.30
C PRO A 177 22.94 0.02 -8.91
N GLU A 178 23.38 1.05 -8.17
CA GLU A 178 23.25 2.46 -8.59
C GLU A 178 23.81 2.73 -9.99
N GLN A 179 24.96 2.13 -10.33
CA GLN A 179 25.69 2.39 -11.58
C GLN A 179 24.90 2.05 -12.84
N ILE A 180 23.95 1.09 -12.76
CA ILE A 180 23.15 0.63 -13.91
C ILE A 180 21.68 0.98 -13.79
N LYS A 181 21.26 1.58 -12.68
CA LYS A 181 19.88 1.77 -12.26
C LYS A 181 18.98 2.33 -13.37
N LYS A 182 19.40 3.46 -13.95
CA LYS A 182 18.64 4.15 -15.01
C LYS A 182 18.42 3.29 -16.25
N SER A 183 19.47 2.60 -16.72
CA SER A 183 19.38 1.72 -17.89
C SER A 183 18.58 0.47 -17.58
N TYR A 184 18.77 -0.10 -16.38
CA TYR A 184 18.06 -1.27 -15.93
C TYR A 184 16.55 -1.04 -15.82
N TYR A 185 16.12 0.08 -15.26
CA TYR A 185 14.70 0.44 -15.18
C TYR A 185 14.04 0.58 -16.54
N LYS A 186 14.76 1.07 -17.55
CA LYS A 186 14.27 1.10 -18.93
C LYS A 186 13.94 -0.30 -19.46
N ILE A 187 14.84 -1.25 -19.22
CA ILE A 187 14.66 -2.65 -19.66
C ILE A 187 13.48 -3.28 -18.88
N LYS A 188 13.46 -3.15 -17.56
CA LYS A 188 12.43 -3.77 -16.71
C LYS A 188 11.03 -3.21 -16.95
N VAL A 189 10.90 -1.91 -17.15
CA VAL A 189 9.61 -1.31 -17.52
C VAL A 189 9.12 -1.84 -18.85
N MET A 190 10.00 -1.97 -19.86
CA MET A 190 9.61 -2.55 -21.15
C MET A 190 9.24 -4.04 -21.03
N GLU A 191 9.95 -4.82 -20.23
CA GLU A 191 9.62 -6.22 -19.94
C GLU A 191 8.22 -6.34 -19.30
N ILE A 192 7.92 -5.53 -18.30
CA ILE A 192 6.59 -5.49 -17.66
C ILE A 192 5.51 -5.11 -18.67
N LEU A 193 5.75 -4.11 -19.50
CA LEU A 193 4.79 -3.72 -20.53
C LEU A 193 4.56 -4.84 -21.55
N LEU A 194 5.61 -5.50 -22.03
CA LEU A 194 5.50 -6.67 -22.92
C LEU A 194 4.68 -7.79 -22.28
N PHE A 195 4.92 -8.09 -21.01
CA PHE A 195 4.14 -9.06 -20.25
C PHE A 195 2.65 -8.67 -20.21
N LEU A 196 2.34 -7.41 -19.89
CA LEU A 196 0.97 -6.93 -19.87
C LEU A 196 0.29 -6.94 -21.25
N PHE A 197 1.03 -6.69 -22.31
CA PHE A 197 0.54 -6.84 -23.68
C PHE A 197 0.16 -8.29 -23.98
N ALA A 198 1.00 -9.25 -23.57
CA ALA A 198 0.78 -10.68 -23.78
C ALA A 198 -0.32 -11.27 -22.86
N LEU A 199 -0.60 -10.65 -21.73
CA LEU A 199 -1.53 -11.15 -20.73
C LEU A 199 -2.95 -11.30 -21.31
N ASP A 200 -3.54 -12.49 -21.20
CA ASP A 200 -4.92 -12.76 -21.62
C ASP A 200 -5.88 -12.49 -20.45
N THR A 201 -6.45 -11.30 -20.42
CA THR A 201 -7.38 -10.88 -19.35
C THR A 201 -8.65 -11.71 -19.26
N THR A 202 -9.01 -12.47 -20.28
CA THR A 202 -10.20 -13.35 -20.26
C THR A 202 -9.96 -14.63 -19.49
N LYS A 203 -8.70 -15.07 -19.38
CA LYS A 203 -8.28 -16.25 -18.62
C LYS A 203 -7.89 -15.91 -17.19
N GLU A 204 -7.57 -14.65 -16.93
CA GLU A 204 -7.27 -14.20 -15.59
C GLU A 204 -8.56 -14.13 -14.77
N LYS A 205 -8.57 -14.79 -13.61
CA LYS A 205 -9.63 -14.56 -12.63
C LYS A 205 -9.43 -13.18 -12.02
N ILE A 206 -9.97 -12.16 -12.68
CA ILE A 206 -10.03 -10.80 -12.15
C ILE A 206 -11.17 -10.79 -11.12
N GLU A 207 -10.95 -11.38 -9.97
CA GLU A 207 -11.88 -11.32 -8.86
C GLU A 207 -11.58 -10.08 -8.01
N ASN A 208 -11.99 -8.92 -8.47
CA ASN A 208 -11.97 -7.72 -7.63
C ASN A 208 -12.94 -7.93 -6.47
N ARG A 209 -12.39 -8.13 -5.27
CA ARG A 209 -13.19 -8.20 -4.05
C ARG A 209 -13.44 -6.79 -3.53
N TYR A 210 -14.55 -6.22 -3.93
CA TYR A 210 -15.01 -4.95 -3.41
C TYR A 210 -15.65 -5.11 -2.04
N PHE A 211 -15.35 -4.19 -1.15
CA PHE A 211 -15.83 -4.14 0.22
C PHE A 211 -16.72 -2.94 0.43
N ASN A 212 -17.89 -3.18 1.03
CA ASN A 212 -18.84 -2.14 1.34
C ASN A 212 -18.22 -1.07 2.26
N LYS A 213 -18.23 0.18 1.82
CA LYS A 213 -17.62 1.33 2.52
C LYS A 213 -18.12 1.50 3.95
N ASN A 214 -19.42 1.30 4.20
CA ASN A 214 -20.00 1.47 5.54
C ASN A 214 -19.45 0.41 6.51
N LEU A 215 -19.26 -0.83 6.05
CA LEU A 215 -18.65 -1.88 6.86
C LEU A 215 -17.15 -1.64 7.04
N VAL A 216 -16.46 -1.15 6.03
CA VAL A 216 -15.06 -0.73 6.14
C VAL A 216 -14.91 0.38 7.17
N ALA A 217 -15.76 1.42 7.13
CA ALA A 217 -15.75 2.51 8.11
C ALA A 217 -15.94 1.99 9.54
N LYS A 218 -16.94 1.11 9.76
CA LYS A 218 -17.15 0.48 11.08
C LYS A 218 -15.93 -0.30 11.55
N VAL A 219 -15.26 -1.03 10.67
CA VAL A 219 -14.05 -1.80 11.05
C VAL A 219 -12.88 -0.87 11.38
N LYS A 220 -12.75 0.25 10.67
CA LYS A 220 -11.75 1.30 11.00
C LYS A 220 -12.05 1.96 12.36
N GLU A 221 -13.32 2.21 12.69
CA GLU A 221 -13.72 2.69 14.02
C GLU A 221 -13.40 1.66 15.11
N ILE A 222 -13.67 0.38 14.88
CA ILE A 222 -13.32 -0.70 15.81
C ILE A 222 -11.80 -0.76 16.01
N HIS A 223 -11.03 -0.63 14.95
CA HIS A 223 -9.58 -0.58 15.01
C HIS A 223 -9.08 0.56 15.91
N GLN A 224 -9.57 1.78 15.73
CA GLN A 224 -9.23 2.91 16.57
C GLN A 224 -9.64 2.69 18.04
N TYR A 225 -10.85 2.13 18.25
CA TYR A 225 -11.29 1.74 19.59
C TYR A 225 -10.33 0.75 20.24
N MET A 226 -9.89 -0.29 19.51
CA MET A 226 -8.93 -1.28 20.03
C MET A 226 -7.59 -0.67 20.42
N LEU A 227 -7.07 0.28 19.63
CA LEU A 227 -5.80 0.95 19.94
C LEU A 227 -5.90 1.84 21.18
N ASN A 228 -7.05 2.51 21.37
CA ASN A 228 -7.30 3.38 22.53
C ASN A 228 -7.58 2.60 23.82
N HIS A 229 -7.92 1.31 23.72
CA HIS A 229 -8.26 0.42 24.86
C HIS A 229 -7.38 -0.83 24.83
N ILE A 230 -6.09 -0.64 24.53
CA ILE A 230 -5.12 -1.72 24.32
C ILE A 230 -4.87 -2.54 25.58
N ASP A 231 -5.07 -1.96 26.74
CA ASP A 231 -4.96 -2.56 28.08
C ASP A 231 -6.18 -3.39 28.47
N GLU A 232 -7.31 -3.24 27.78
CA GLU A 232 -8.55 -3.94 28.11
C GLU A 232 -8.63 -5.34 27.51
N LYS A 233 -9.43 -6.21 28.14
CA LYS A 233 -9.75 -7.53 27.62
C LYS A 233 -10.84 -7.42 26.54
N LEU A 234 -10.43 -7.16 25.28
CA LEU A 234 -11.34 -7.05 24.16
C LEU A 234 -11.68 -8.42 23.59
N THR A 235 -12.97 -8.70 23.40
CA THR A 235 -13.45 -9.89 22.70
C THR A 235 -14.13 -9.53 21.41
N ILE A 236 -14.08 -10.43 20.40
CA ILE A 236 -14.73 -10.20 19.10
C ILE A 236 -16.24 -10.02 19.27
N ALA A 237 -16.87 -10.74 20.19
CA ALA A 237 -18.31 -10.59 20.46
C ALA A 237 -18.64 -9.19 20.98
N CYS A 238 -17.91 -8.71 21.99
CA CYS A 238 -18.11 -7.38 22.54
C CYS A 238 -17.89 -6.28 21.48
N LEU A 239 -16.83 -6.38 20.67
CA LEU A 239 -16.55 -5.43 19.60
C LEU A 239 -17.65 -5.43 18.53
N ALA A 240 -18.12 -6.62 18.16
CA ALA A 240 -19.16 -6.80 17.16
C ALA A 240 -20.51 -6.21 17.62
N ASP A 241 -20.91 -6.50 18.85
CA ASP A 241 -22.17 -5.99 19.44
C ASP A 241 -22.12 -4.47 19.61
N LYS A 242 -21.04 -3.93 20.14
CA LYS A 242 -20.86 -2.49 20.36
C LYS A 242 -20.99 -1.67 19.07
N HIS A 243 -20.45 -2.18 17.97
CA HIS A 243 -20.43 -1.47 16.68
C HIS A 243 -21.49 -1.98 15.69
N GLN A 244 -22.42 -2.83 16.14
CA GLN A 244 -23.53 -3.34 15.33
C GLN A 244 -23.06 -3.94 13.99
N ILE A 245 -22.07 -4.81 14.06
CA ILE A 245 -21.54 -5.60 12.94
C ILE A 245 -21.55 -7.09 13.32
N SER A 246 -21.83 -7.99 12.38
CA SER A 246 -21.72 -9.43 12.70
C SER A 246 -20.26 -9.83 12.95
N ALA A 247 -20.03 -10.74 13.90
CA ALA A 247 -18.67 -11.23 14.20
C ALA A 247 -17.98 -11.84 12.97
N THR A 248 -18.74 -12.43 12.05
CA THR A 248 -18.23 -13.00 10.79
C THR A 248 -17.73 -11.88 9.86
N ASN A 249 -18.52 -10.83 9.66
CA ASN A 249 -18.11 -9.69 8.85
C ASN A 249 -16.93 -8.97 9.49
N LEU A 250 -16.96 -8.74 10.80
CA LEU A 250 -15.86 -8.10 11.50
C LEU A 250 -14.55 -8.86 11.28
N LYS A 251 -14.52 -10.19 11.47
CA LYS A 251 -13.31 -11.00 11.22
C LYS A 251 -12.84 -10.94 9.78
N LYS A 252 -13.79 -11.06 8.82
CA LYS A 252 -13.49 -11.04 7.38
C LYS A 252 -12.91 -9.69 6.97
N TYR A 253 -13.60 -8.60 7.25
CA TYR A 253 -13.19 -7.26 6.86
C TYR A 253 -11.90 -6.84 7.57
N PHE A 254 -11.76 -7.10 8.87
CA PHE A 254 -10.55 -6.77 9.62
C PHE A 254 -9.31 -7.45 9.03
N LYS A 255 -9.40 -8.76 8.72
CA LYS A 255 -8.30 -9.49 8.10
C LYS A 255 -7.95 -8.97 6.71
N GLU A 256 -8.94 -8.56 5.93
CA GLU A 256 -8.71 -8.00 4.60
C GLU A 256 -8.07 -6.62 4.67
N ILE A 257 -8.54 -5.76 5.57
CA ILE A 257 -8.01 -4.40 5.76
C ILE A 257 -6.59 -4.43 6.35
N TYR A 258 -6.39 -5.16 7.47
CA TYR A 258 -5.15 -5.10 8.25
C TYR A 258 -4.20 -6.29 8.04
N GLY A 259 -4.59 -7.31 7.28
CA GLY A 259 -3.74 -8.46 6.94
C GLY A 259 -3.68 -9.55 8.02
N LEU A 260 -4.08 -9.26 9.24
CA LEU A 260 -4.01 -10.15 10.40
C LEU A 260 -5.39 -10.38 11.01
N SER A 261 -5.54 -11.47 11.76
CA SER A 261 -6.72 -11.62 12.61
C SER A 261 -6.71 -10.55 13.71
N ILE A 262 -7.88 -10.18 14.22
CA ILE A 262 -8.03 -9.20 15.31
C ILE A 262 -7.12 -9.52 16.51
N TYR A 263 -7.08 -10.81 16.91
CA TYR A 263 -6.26 -11.24 18.02
C TYR A 263 -4.74 -11.11 17.73
N ALA A 264 -4.30 -11.54 16.55
CA ALA A 264 -2.89 -11.45 16.15
C ALA A 264 -2.45 -9.99 16.06
N TYR A 265 -3.28 -9.14 15.48
CA TYR A 265 -3.04 -7.69 15.36
C TYR A 265 -2.91 -7.02 16.75
N LEU A 266 -3.89 -7.27 17.64
CA LEU A 266 -3.87 -6.70 18.99
C LEU A 266 -2.64 -7.17 19.79
N LYS A 267 -2.28 -8.46 19.68
CA LYS A 267 -1.07 -9.01 20.30
C LYS A 267 0.19 -8.27 19.81
N GLU A 268 0.32 -8.08 18.50
CA GLU A 268 1.47 -7.36 17.93
C GLU A 268 1.55 -5.92 18.43
N LYS A 269 0.42 -5.18 18.42
CA LYS A 269 0.37 -3.80 18.92
C LYS A 269 0.69 -3.69 20.42
N ARG A 270 0.24 -4.64 21.22
CA ARG A 270 0.60 -4.74 22.65
C ARG A 270 2.10 -4.91 22.86
N ILE A 271 2.73 -5.80 22.08
CA ILE A 271 4.18 -6.04 22.17
C ILE A 271 4.95 -4.79 21.71
N GLN A 272 4.53 -4.13 20.61
CA GLN A 272 5.14 -2.89 20.15
C GLN A 272 5.06 -1.79 21.23
N LYS A 273 3.88 -1.61 21.83
CA LYS A 273 3.67 -0.63 22.90
C LYS A 273 4.47 -0.94 24.16
N ALA A 274 4.59 -2.23 24.53
CA ALA A 274 5.44 -2.65 25.64
C ALA A 274 6.92 -2.33 25.36
N ALA A 275 7.41 -2.57 24.14
CA ALA A 275 8.78 -2.25 23.75
C ALA A 275 9.07 -0.73 23.77
N GLU A 276 8.10 0.11 23.40
CA GLU A 276 8.19 1.57 23.54
C GLU A 276 8.30 1.97 25.03
N LEU A 277 7.39 1.49 25.87
CA LEU A 277 7.39 1.80 27.30
C LEU A 277 8.67 1.35 28.01
N LEU A 278 9.24 0.20 27.63
CA LEU A 278 10.52 -0.28 28.14
C LEU A 278 11.70 0.65 27.78
N ARG A 279 11.65 1.29 26.62
CA ARG A 279 12.71 2.22 26.17
C ARG A 279 12.55 3.64 26.74
N GLU A 280 11.32 4.09 26.92
CA GLU A 280 11.00 5.47 27.24
C GLU A 280 10.75 5.71 28.75
N THR A 281 10.53 4.64 29.52
CA THR A 281 10.18 4.75 30.94
C THR A 281 11.02 3.83 31.81
N ASN A 282 11.09 4.13 33.11
CA ASN A 282 11.71 3.28 34.13
C ASN A 282 10.68 2.44 34.90
N HIS A 283 9.52 2.14 34.27
CA HIS A 283 8.52 1.30 34.91
C HIS A 283 8.97 -0.14 35.03
N GLU A 284 8.58 -0.80 36.12
CA GLU A 284 8.79 -2.23 36.30
C GLU A 284 8.05 -3.04 35.21
N ILE A 285 8.64 -4.16 34.79
CA ILE A 285 8.10 -5.05 33.74
C ILE A 285 6.63 -5.45 34.05
N GLY A 286 6.33 -5.75 35.32
CA GLY A 286 4.97 -6.05 35.76
C GLY A 286 3.96 -4.93 35.51
N LYS A 287 4.38 -3.69 35.77
CA LYS A 287 3.54 -2.50 35.50
C LYS A 287 3.32 -2.30 34.00
N ILE A 288 4.39 -2.44 33.19
CA ILE A 288 4.30 -2.33 31.73
C ILE A 288 3.37 -3.39 31.16
N ALA A 289 3.47 -4.65 31.63
CA ALA A 289 2.58 -5.72 31.21
C ALA A 289 1.10 -5.38 31.48
N GLY A 290 0.77 -4.87 32.67
CA GLY A 290 -0.58 -4.39 32.99
C GLY A 290 -1.04 -3.25 32.07
N MET A 291 -0.16 -2.28 31.74
CA MET A 291 -0.46 -1.14 30.86
C MET A 291 -0.75 -1.55 29.41
N VAL A 292 -0.31 -2.73 29.00
CA VAL A 292 -0.58 -3.27 27.65
C VAL A 292 -1.54 -4.46 27.67
N GLY A 293 -2.27 -4.67 28.80
CA GLY A 293 -3.34 -5.65 28.92
C GLY A 293 -2.89 -7.08 29.06
N TYR A 294 -1.69 -7.33 29.63
CA TYR A 294 -1.24 -8.66 30.05
C TYR A 294 -1.32 -8.79 31.59
N ASP A 295 -1.98 -9.84 32.03
CA ASP A 295 -2.03 -10.21 33.46
C ASP A 295 -0.90 -11.19 33.74
N LEU A 296 0.18 -10.74 34.39
CA LEU A 296 1.32 -11.57 34.75
C LEU A 296 1.01 -12.61 35.84
N SER A 297 -0.10 -12.46 36.56
CA SER A 297 -0.51 -13.43 37.58
C SER A 297 -0.75 -14.83 36.99
N LEU A 298 -1.08 -14.91 35.68
CA LEU A 298 -1.33 -16.17 34.97
C LEU A 298 -0.06 -16.77 34.34
N ILE A 299 1.03 -16.01 34.20
CA ILE A 299 2.25 -16.49 33.54
C ILE A 299 3.16 -17.23 34.54
N HIS A 300 3.14 -16.85 35.82
CA HIS A 300 3.94 -17.49 36.87
C HIS A 300 3.43 -18.86 37.35
N ILE A 301 2.26 -19.30 36.91
CA ILE A 301 1.69 -20.61 37.31
C ILE A 301 2.19 -21.79 36.42
N SER A 302 2.92 -21.52 35.33
CA SER A 302 3.32 -22.54 34.35
C SER A 302 4.83 -22.81 34.23
N GLU A 303 5.71 -22.27 35.11
CA GLU A 303 7.06 -22.79 35.19
C GLU A 303 7.10 -24.01 36.07
N PRO A 304 7.30 -25.23 35.49
CA PRO A 304 7.63 -26.38 36.31
C PRO A 304 9.02 -26.11 36.90
N THR A 305 9.11 -25.95 38.21
CA THR A 305 10.34 -26.04 38.95
C THR A 305 11.06 -27.34 38.55
N ARG A 306 12.07 -27.22 37.68
CA ARG A 306 13.03 -28.33 37.50
C ARG A 306 13.81 -28.46 38.80
N PRO A 307 13.74 -29.60 39.48
CA PRO A 307 14.64 -29.82 40.60
C PRO A 307 16.07 -29.87 40.05
N LEU A 308 16.92 -29.00 40.59
CA LEU A 308 18.37 -29.10 40.46
C LEU A 308 18.79 -30.39 41.20
N TYR A 309 19.02 -31.48 40.47
CA TYR A 309 19.80 -32.58 41.00
C TYR A 309 21.28 -32.19 40.91
N ILE A 310 21.89 -32.19 42.10
CA ILE A 310 23.34 -32.12 42.36
C ILE A 310 23.99 -33.38 41.80
#